data_8e393212323cd8e8de49d53aa5e4e84c
#
_entry.id   8e393212323cd8e8de49d53aa5e4e84c
#
_cell.length_a   1.000
_cell.length_b   1.000
_cell.length_c   1.000
_cell.angle_alpha   90.00
_cell.angle_beta   90.00
_cell.angle_gamma   90.00
#
_symmetry.space_group_name_H-M   'P 1'
#
loop_
_entity.id
_entity.type
_entity.pdbx_description
1 polymer ?
#
loop_
_entity_poly.entity_id
_entity_poly.type
_entity_poly.pdbx_seq_one_letter_code
_entity_poly.pdbx_strand_id
1 'polypeptide(L)'
;MTKSRGFLISAPSSGTGKTTVTLGLLRAFRDRGNAVQPYKSGPDYIDPAFHRFASGRASYNLDTWAMGAGVLQGVIETSTDADMVIAEGSMGLFDGVLSQGAKGFGSSAETAKYFGWPVIIVIDVSGQAQSAVAAGMVVSVAAFSIASRSKCSLTKLA
;
A
#
# COMPACT_ATOMS: atom_id res chain seq x y z
N MET A 1 -5.17 -11.50 -15.86
CA MET A 1 -5.36 -10.61 -14.70
C MET A 1 -5.21 -9.17 -15.18
N THR A 2 -6.29 -8.42 -15.27
CA THR A 2 -6.23 -6.97 -15.49
C THR A 2 -5.58 -6.34 -14.27
N LYS A 3 -4.38 -5.83 -14.45
CA LYS A 3 -3.62 -5.18 -13.38
C LYS A 3 -4.29 -3.85 -13.10
N SER A 4 -5.07 -3.74 -12.02
CA SER A 4 -5.65 -2.47 -11.59
C SER A 4 -4.51 -1.46 -11.42
N ARG A 5 -4.58 -0.36 -12.16
CA ARG A 5 -3.59 0.73 -12.06
C ARG A 5 -3.70 1.35 -10.67
N GLY A 6 -2.64 1.31 -9.89
CA GLY A 6 -2.68 1.83 -8.52
C GLY A 6 -1.31 1.98 -7.92
N PHE A 7 -1.27 2.56 -6.73
CA PHE A 7 -0.08 2.69 -5.90
C PHE A 7 -0.43 2.54 -4.42
N LEU A 8 0.57 2.24 -3.62
CA LEU A 8 0.44 2.14 -2.18
C LEU A 8 1.18 3.29 -1.51
N ILE A 9 0.54 3.95 -0.55
CA ILE A 9 1.15 5.00 0.28
C ILE A 9 1.61 4.35 1.57
N SER A 10 2.88 4.46 1.88
CA SER A 10 3.46 3.94 3.12
C SER A 10 4.42 4.93 3.76
N ALA A 11 5.07 4.53 4.83
CA ALA A 11 6.03 5.36 5.57
C ALA A 11 7.04 4.47 6.30
N PRO A 12 8.11 5.04 6.86
CA PRO A 12 9.04 4.30 7.73
C PRO A 12 8.40 3.84 9.05
N SER A 13 7.39 4.57 9.54
CA SER A 13 6.72 4.28 10.83
C SER A 13 5.30 4.82 10.88
N SER A 14 4.58 4.52 11.98
CA SER A 14 3.30 5.16 12.30
C SER A 14 3.48 6.64 12.65
N GLY A 15 2.40 7.42 12.53
CA GLY A 15 2.37 8.84 12.92
C GLY A 15 3.00 9.82 11.93
N THR A 16 3.51 9.36 10.79
CA THR A 16 4.20 10.19 9.78
C THR A 16 3.28 10.91 8.80
N GLY A 17 1.95 10.85 9.00
CA GLY A 17 0.99 11.54 8.14
C GLY A 17 0.50 10.74 6.92
N LYS A 18 0.73 9.42 6.85
CA LYS A 18 0.21 8.55 5.77
C LYS A 18 -1.27 8.80 5.48
N THR A 19 -2.10 8.69 6.51
CA THR A 19 -3.55 8.85 6.39
C THR A 19 -3.92 10.24 5.87
N THR A 20 -3.29 11.29 6.37
CA THR A 20 -3.53 12.66 5.87
C THR A 20 -3.22 12.79 4.38
N VAL A 21 -2.08 12.27 3.93
CA VAL A 21 -1.69 12.28 2.51
C VAL A 21 -2.65 11.44 1.68
N THR A 22 -3.02 10.25 2.17
CA THR A 22 -3.96 9.35 1.50
C THR A 22 -5.31 10.03 1.30
N LEU A 23 -5.89 10.61 2.35
CA LEU A 23 -7.18 11.29 2.30
C LEU A 23 -7.13 12.50 1.35
N GLY A 24 -6.04 13.27 1.40
CA GLY A 24 -5.82 14.40 0.49
C GLY A 24 -5.79 13.97 -0.98
N LEU A 25 -5.08 12.89 -1.31
CA LEU A 25 -5.02 12.36 -2.67
C LEU A 25 -6.34 11.76 -3.13
N LEU A 26 -7.00 10.94 -2.29
CA LEU A 26 -8.33 10.40 -2.59
C LEU A 26 -9.31 11.52 -2.94
N ARG A 27 -9.33 12.56 -2.13
CA ARG A 27 -10.21 13.71 -2.35
C ARG A 27 -9.82 14.49 -3.60
N ALA A 28 -8.54 14.79 -3.80
CA ALA A 28 -8.06 15.57 -4.94
C ALA A 28 -8.34 14.88 -6.29
N PHE A 29 -8.19 13.56 -6.38
CA PHE A 29 -8.52 12.81 -7.60
C PHE A 29 -10.02 12.74 -7.83
N ARG A 30 -10.81 12.50 -6.78
CA ARG A 30 -12.27 12.54 -6.87
C ARG A 30 -12.79 13.89 -7.37
N ASP A 31 -12.26 15.00 -6.83
CA ASP A 31 -12.69 16.35 -7.22
C ASP A 31 -12.31 16.67 -8.68
N ARG A 32 -11.35 15.94 -9.27
CA ARG A 32 -11.03 15.97 -10.70
C ARG A 32 -11.88 15.05 -11.56
N GLY A 33 -12.87 14.36 -10.97
CA GLY A 33 -13.78 13.48 -11.67
C GLY A 33 -13.30 12.04 -11.84
N ASN A 34 -12.18 11.65 -11.19
CA ASN A 34 -11.68 10.26 -11.27
C ASN A 34 -12.46 9.35 -10.30
N ALA A 35 -12.80 8.16 -10.77
CA ALA A 35 -13.28 7.08 -9.92
C ALA A 35 -12.10 6.40 -9.22
N VAL A 36 -11.83 6.79 -7.96
CA VAL A 36 -10.69 6.27 -7.18
C VAL A 36 -11.15 5.23 -6.19
N GLN A 37 -10.62 4.01 -6.29
CA GLN A 37 -10.90 2.95 -5.34
C GLN A 37 -9.88 2.96 -4.20
N PRO A 38 -10.31 3.21 -2.96
CA PRO A 38 -9.43 3.13 -1.79
C PRO A 38 -9.33 1.71 -1.24
N TYR A 39 -8.14 1.37 -0.74
CA TYR A 39 -7.90 0.18 0.07
C TYR A 39 -7.02 0.51 1.29
N LYS A 40 -7.10 -0.35 2.31
CA LYS A 40 -6.19 -0.35 3.45
C LYS A 40 -5.40 -1.65 3.48
N SER A 41 -4.06 -1.58 3.57
CA SER A 41 -3.23 -2.76 3.82
C SER A 41 -3.36 -3.17 5.29
N GLY A 42 -3.57 -4.45 5.53
CA GLY A 42 -3.78 -5.01 6.87
C GLY A 42 -5.18 -4.80 7.44
N PRO A 43 -5.43 -5.33 8.66
CA PRO A 43 -6.72 -5.22 9.33
C PRO A 43 -6.89 -3.83 9.96
N ASP A 44 -7.85 -3.08 9.48
CA ASP A 44 -8.20 -1.76 10.02
C ASP A 44 -9.70 -1.51 9.80
N TYR A 45 -10.38 -0.92 10.76
CA TYR A 45 -11.80 -0.57 10.64
C TYR A 45 -12.06 0.94 10.81
N ILE A 46 -11.03 1.71 11.11
CA ILE A 46 -11.12 3.17 11.30
C ILE A 46 -10.81 3.88 9.98
N ASP A 47 -9.61 3.67 9.43
CA ASP A 47 -9.16 4.34 8.21
C ASP A 47 -10.06 4.09 7.00
N PRO A 48 -10.62 2.87 6.77
CA PRO A 48 -11.58 2.66 5.68
C PRO A 48 -12.80 3.57 5.71
N ALA A 49 -13.27 3.98 6.89
CA ALA A 49 -14.38 4.93 7.01
C ALA A 49 -13.99 6.33 6.51
N PHE A 50 -12.80 6.81 6.86
CA PHE A 50 -12.25 8.07 6.35
C PHE A 50 -11.97 8.02 4.86
N HIS A 51 -11.41 6.91 4.35
CA HIS A 51 -11.20 6.69 2.92
C HIS A 51 -12.51 6.80 2.14
N ARG A 52 -13.58 6.17 2.65
CA ARG A 52 -14.92 6.24 2.05
C ARG A 52 -15.42 7.68 1.99
N PHE A 53 -15.25 8.43 3.04
CA PHE A 53 -15.68 9.84 3.08
C PHE A 53 -14.92 10.67 2.04
N ALA A 54 -13.61 10.50 1.94
CA ALA A 54 -12.77 11.24 1.00
C ALA A 54 -13.04 10.84 -0.48
N SER A 55 -13.08 9.55 -0.78
CA SER A 55 -13.22 9.03 -2.15
C SER A 55 -14.66 8.97 -2.65
N GLY A 56 -15.65 8.86 -1.75
CA GLY A 56 -17.04 8.54 -2.09
C GLY A 56 -17.30 7.06 -2.40
N ARG A 57 -16.29 6.18 -2.27
CA ARG A 57 -16.37 4.73 -2.52
C ARG A 57 -16.04 3.96 -1.26
N ALA A 58 -16.64 2.77 -1.09
CA ALA A 58 -16.30 1.88 0.01
C ALA A 58 -14.80 1.52 -0.03
N SER A 59 -14.15 1.52 1.11
CA SER A 59 -12.76 1.06 1.26
C SER A 59 -12.76 -0.32 1.91
N TYR A 60 -11.84 -1.18 1.47
CA TYR A 60 -11.71 -2.54 1.95
C TYR A 60 -10.28 -2.81 2.42
N ASN A 61 -10.15 -3.78 3.33
CA ASN A 61 -8.85 -4.25 3.79
C ASN A 61 -8.24 -5.24 2.81
N LEU A 62 -6.93 -5.14 2.61
CA LEU A 62 -6.09 -6.10 1.89
C LEU A 62 -5.07 -6.65 2.88
N ASP A 63 -5.38 -7.79 3.47
CA ASP A 63 -4.55 -8.41 4.50
C ASP A 63 -3.89 -9.69 3.95
N THR A 64 -2.61 -9.58 3.57
CA THR A 64 -1.85 -10.70 3.03
C THR A 64 -1.51 -11.76 4.09
N TRP A 65 -1.63 -11.43 5.38
CA TRP A 65 -1.47 -12.41 6.45
C TRP A 65 -2.71 -13.27 6.63
N ALA A 66 -3.89 -12.66 6.71
CA ALA A 66 -5.15 -13.35 7.02
C ALA A 66 -5.87 -13.87 5.76
N MET A 67 -5.68 -13.22 4.58
CA MET A 67 -6.47 -13.49 3.38
C MET A 67 -5.72 -14.38 2.38
N GLY A 68 -6.35 -15.47 1.98
CA GLY A 68 -5.88 -16.28 0.85
C GLY A 68 -6.04 -15.58 -0.50
N ALA A 69 -5.40 -16.14 -1.54
CA ALA A 69 -5.39 -15.54 -2.88
C ALA A 69 -6.79 -15.27 -3.45
N GLY A 70 -7.74 -16.20 -3.27
CA GLY A 70 -9.11 -16.04 -3.77
C GLY A 70 -9.85 -14.88 -3.12
N VAL A 71 -9.66 -14.68 -1.80
CA VAL A 71 -10.27 -13.57 -1.07
C VAL A 71 -9.67 -12.24 -1.52
N LEU A 72 -8.33 -12.14 -1.60
CA LEU A 72 -7.65 -10.94 -2.10
C LEU A 72 -8.08 -10.59 -3.52
N GLN A 73 -8.23 -11.61 -4.38
CA GLN A 73 -8.70 -11.42 -5.75
C GLN A 73 -10.15 -10.90 -5.77
N GLY A 74 -11.05 -11.49 -4.99
CA GLY A 74 -12.43 -11.01 -4.90
C GLY A 74 -12.53 -9.57 -4.37
N VAL A 75 -11.70 -9.20 -3.40
CA VAL A 75 -11.66 -7.82 -2.89
C VAL A 75 -11.16 -6.85 -3.96
N ILE A 76 -10.10 -7.17 -4.71
CA ILE A 76 -9.57 -6.26 -5.74
C ILE A 76 -10.52 -6.11 -6.94
N GLU A 77 -11.38 -7.08 -7.21
CA GLU A 77 -12.39 -7.00 -8.27
C GLU A 77 -13.42 -5.91 -8.01
N THR A 78 -13.56 -5.41 -6.78
CA THR A 78 -14.39 -4.23 -6.49
C THR A 78 -13.88 -2.94 -7.14
N SER A 79 -12.67 -2.95 -7.69
CA SER A 79 -12.04 -1.80 -8.37
C SER A 79 -12.14 -1.85 -9.89
N THR A 80 -12.86 -2.79 -10.48
CA THR A 80 -12.91 -2.98 -11.94
C THR A 80 -13.49 -1.79 -12.70
N ASP A 81 -14.34 -1.00 -12.06
CA ASP A 81 -14.95 0.23 -12.57
C ASP A 81 -14.22 1.51 -12.13
N ALA A 82 -13.06 1.38 -11.48
CA ALA A 82 -12.27 2.52 -11.04
C ALA A 82 -11.17 2.86 -12.03
N ASP A 83 -10.92 4.17 -12.19
CA ASP A 83 -9.82 4.68 -13.02
C ASP A 83 -8.46 4.35 -12.40
N MET A 84 -8.40 4.33 -11.05
CA MET A 84 -7.20 4.05 -10.30
C MET A 84 -7.46 3.52 -8.89
N VAL A 85 -6.45 2.90 -8.32
CA VAL A 85 -6.44 2.40 -6.94
C VAL A 85 -5.44 3.20 -6.10
N ILE A 86 -5.84 3.58 -4.89
CA ILE A 86 -4.94 4.10 -3.86
C ILE A 86 -5.07 3.24 -2.61
N ALA A 87 -4.00 2.56 -2.24
CA ALA A 87 -3.93 1.77 -1.01
C ALA A 87 -3.12 2.50 0.05
N GLU A 88 -3.60 2.51 1.29
CA GLU A 88 -2.83 3.01 2.44
C GLU A 88 -2.19 1.84 3.18
N GLY A 89 -0.89 1.96 3.46
CA GLY A 89 -0.14 1.00 4.26
C GLY A 89 -0.45 1.09 5.75
N SER A 90 -0.28 -0.01 6.46
CA SER A 90 -0.30 -0.08 7.92
C SER A 90 1.11 0.12 8.48
N MET A 91 1.21 0.80 9.62
CA MET A 91 2.49 0.99 10.35
C MET A 91 3.65 1.43 9.44
N GLY A 92 4.83 0.87 9.59
CA GLY A 92 5.93 1.04 8.65
C GLY A 92 5.81 0.12 7.43
N LEU A 93 6.54 0.44 6.36
CA LEU A 93 6.47 -0.29 5.09
C LEU A 93 6.72 -1.80 5.25
N PHE A 94 7.64 -2.16 6.11
CA PHE A 94 8.07 -3.55 6.33
C PHE A 94 7.53 -4.19 7.61
N ASP A 95 6.76 -3.45 8.38
CA ASP A 95 6.17 -3.96 9.62
C ASP A 95 5.07 -4.97 9.31
N GLY A 96 5.12 -6.10 9.98
CA GLY A 96 4.19 -7.22 9.81
C GLY A 96 4.13 -8.10 11.04
N VAL A 97 3.44 -9.22 10.92
CA VAL A 97 3.30 -10.23 11.97
C VAL A 97 4.55 -11.11 12.01
N LEU A 98 4.94 -11.61 13.20
CA LEU A 98 6.12 -12.48 13.35
C LEU A 98 5.93 -13.89 12.76
N SER A 99 4.69 -14.37 12.67
CA SER A 99 4.36 -15.67 12.09
C SER A 99 3.88 -15.52 10.65
N GLN A 100 4.20 -16.50 9.82
CA GLN A 100 3.74 -16.55 8.43
C GLN A 100 2.23 -16.82 8.37
N GLY A 101 1.51 -16.00 7.61
CA GLY A 101 0.09 -16.19 7.31
C GLY A 101 -0.16 -16.76 5.92
N ALA A 102 -1.35 -16.52 5.38
CA ALA A 102 -1.83 -17.09 4.12
C ALA A 102 -0.98 -16.72 2.89
N LYS A 103 -0.44 -15.50 2.83
CA LYS A 103 0.35 -14.96 1.70
C LYS A 103 1.62 -14.24 2.13
N GLY A 104 1.97 -14.25 3.39
CA GLY A 104 3.16 -13.60 3.92
C GLY A 104 2.99 -13.18 5.37
N PHE A 105 3.69 -12.13 5.75
CA PHE A 105 3.73 -11.58 7.10
C PHE A 105 2.80 -10.37 7.28
N GLY A 106 2.03 -9.99 6.26
CA GLY A 106 1.04 -8.90 6.34
C GLY A 106 1.62 -7.49 6.23
N SER A 107 2.87 -7.34 5.82
CA SER A 107 3.46 -6.01 5.65
C SER A 107 2.90 -5.26 4.43
N SER A 108 2.97 -3.93 4.48
CA SER A 108 2.58 -3.08 3.36
C SER A 108 3.45 -3.34 2.11
N ALA A 109 4.72 -3.69 2.30
CA ALA A 109 5.63 -4.07 1.23
C ALA A 109 5.16 -5.35 0.51
N GLU A 110 4.67 -6.35 1.26
CA GLU A 110 4.12 -7.58 0.67
C GLU A 110 2.82 -7.32 -0.08
N THR A 111 1.95 -6.48 0.45
CA THR A 111 0.73 -6.05 -0.24
C THR A 111 1.08 -5.38 -1.58
N ALA A 112 1.99 -4.41 -1.58
CA ALA A 112 2.44 -3.74 -2.79
C ALA A 112 3.06 -4.71 -3.80
N LYS A 113 3.90 -5.65 -3.33
CA LYS A 113 4.51 -6.69 -4.15
C LYS A 113 3.46 -7.64 -4.76
N TYR A 114 2.48 -8.08 -3.97
CA TYR A 114 1.43 -9.00 -4.40
C TYR A 114 0.61 -8.43 -5.57
N PHE A 115 0.24 -7.15 -5.49
CA PHE A 115 -0.52 -6.47 -6.54
C PHE A 115 0.35 -5.83 -7.62
N GLY A 116 1.67 -5.77 -7.42
CA GLY A 116 2.62 -5.13 -8.34
C GLY A 116 2.47 -3.61 -8.39
N TRP A 117 2.09 -3.00 -7.27
CA TRP A 117 1.94 -1.55 -7.15
C TRP A 117 3.25 -0.87 -6.76
N PRO A 118 3.56 0.29 -7.35
CA PRO A 118 4.60 1.16 -6.83
C PRO A 118 4.23 1.71 -5.46
N VAL A 119 5.24 2.05 -4.67
CA VAL A 119 5.06 2.59 -3.31
C VAL A 119 5.50 4.05 -3.28
N ILE A 120 4.64 4.90 -2.74
CA ILE A 120 4.96 6.29 -2.37
C ILE A 120 5.27 6.30 -0.88
N ILE A 121 6.44 6.79 -0.51
CA ILE A 121 6.88 6.86 0.89
C ILE A 121 6.66 8.27 1.41
N VAL A 122 5.87 8.37 2.47
CA VAL A 122 5.68 9.61 3.26
C VAL A 122 6.73 9.63 4.36
N ILE A 123 7.55 10.66 4.37
CA ILE A 123 8.61 10.85 5.37
C ILE A 123 8.30 12.12 6.15
N ASP A 124 8.18 12.00 7.46
CA ASP A 124 8.13 13.15 8.35
C ASP A 124 9.55 13.72 8.49
N VAL A 125 9.73 14.93 8.05
CA VAL A 125 10.99 15.66 8.11
C VAL A 125 11.01 16.72 9.20
N SER A 126 10.07 16.70 10.13
CA SER A 126 10.02 17.60 11.29
C SER A 126 11.31 17.51 12.07
N GLY A 127 11.97 18.64 12.27
CA GLY A 127 13.26 18.71 12.95
C GLY A 127 14.46 18.13 12.18
N GLN A 128 14.30 17.86 10.87
CA GLN A 128 15.37 17.40 9.99
C GLN A 128 15.66 18.42 8.90
N ALA A 129 16.89 18.44 8.40
CA ALA A 129 17.30 19.18 7.22
C ALA A 129 17.86 18.19 6.17
N GLN A 130 19.14 18.24 5.85
CA GLN A 130 19.76 17.34 4.87
C GLN A 130 19.69 15.85 5.27
N SER A 131 19.56 15.54 6.57
CA SER A 131 19.40 14.17 7.08
C SER A 131 18.14 13.47 6.58
N ALA A 132 17.09 14.21 6.17
CA ALA A 132 15.88 13.66 5.59
C ALA A 132 16.15 12.81 4.33
N VAL A 133 17.15 13.20 3.54
CA VAL A 133 17.56 12.46 2.33
C VAL A 133 18.06 11.07 2.69
N ALA A 134 18.83 10.92 3.76
CA ALA A 134 19.36 9.62 4.19
C ALA A 134 18.23 8.66 4.59
N ALA A 135 17.21 9.15 5.32
CA ALA A 135 16.05 8.35 5.68
C ALA A 135 15.29 7.85 4.43
N GLY A 136 15.07 8.71 3.44
CA GLY A 136 14.44 8.35 2.18
C GLY A 136 15.25 7.32 1.38
N MET A 137 16.58 7.47 1.33
CA MET A 137 17.46 6.54 0.61
C MET A 137 17.46 5.14 1.23
N VAL A 138 17.51 5.02 2.56
CA VAL A 138 17.50 3.72 3.25
C VAL A 138 16.22 2.94 2.92
N VAL A 139 15.06 3.58 3.00
CA VAL A 139 13.78 2.93 2.67
C VAL A 139 13.72 2.53 1.20
N SER A 140 14.20 3.39 0.29
CA SER A 140 14.22 3.12 -1.15
C SER A 140 15.14 1.95 -1.51
N VAL A 141 16.33 1.85 -0.92
CA VAL A 141 17.28 0.75 -1.13
C VAL A 141 16.70 -0.57 -0.62
N ALA A 142 16.06 -0.57 0.55
CA ALA A 142 15.40 -1.76 1.09
C ALA A 142 14.26 -2.24 0.17
N ALA A 143 13.43 -1.33 -0.32
CA ALA A 143 12.34 -1.66 -1.25
C ALA A 143 12.87 -2.23 -2.58
N PHE A 144 13.94 -1.66 -3.14
CA PHE A 144 14.59 -2.15 -4.35
C PHE A 144 15.21 -3.54 -4.15
N SER A 145 15.87 -3.79 -3.03
CA SER A 145 16.47 -5.07 -2.69
C SER A 145 15.44 -6.20 -2.61
N ILE A 146 14.26 -5.94 -2.07
CA ILE A 146 13.15 -6.90 -2.02
C ILE A 146 12.60 -7.18 -3.43
N ALA A 147 12.43 -6.16 -4.24
CA ALA A 147 11.94 -6.29 -5.61
C ALA A 147 12.93 -7.07 -6.50
N SER A 148 14.23 -6.86 -6.35
CA SER A 148 15.28 -7.54 -7.14
C SER A 148 15.40 -9.03 -6.76
N ARG A 149 15.30 -9.37 -5.49
CA ARG A 149 15.32 -10.77 -5.03
C ARG A 149 14.15 -11.58 -5.57
N SER A 150 13.00 -10.97 -5.78
CA SER A 150 11.84 -11.68 -6.36
C SER A 150 12.01 -12.01 -7.83
N LYS A 151 12.77 -11.22 -8.60
CA LYS A 151 13.09 -11.52 -10.00
C LYS A 151 14.15 -12.64 -10.12
N CYS A 152 15.07 -12.71 -9.18
CA CYS A 152 16.11 -13.75 -9.18
C CYS A 152 15.56 -15.15 -8.86
N SER A 153 14.48 -15.26 -8.10
CA SER A 153 13.81 -16.53 -7.80
C SER A 153 13.05 -17.12 -8.99
N LEU A 154 12.61 -16.29 -9.94
CA LEU A 154 11.89 -16.74 -11.14
C LEU A 154 12.82 -17.25 -12.28
N THR A 155 14.11 -16.94 -12.22
CA THR A 155 15.09 -17.34 -13.24
C THR A 155 15.76 -18.69 -12.93
N LYS A 156 15.45 -19.32 -11.78
CA LYS A 156 16.01 -20.64 -11.40
C LYS A 156 15.05 -21.82 -11.59
N LEU A 157 13.92 -21.62 -12.25
CA LEU A 157 12.92 -22.64 -12.57
C LEU A 157 12.62 -22.67 -14.09
N ALA A 158 13.66 -22.60 -14.88
CA ALA A 158 13.62 -22.94 -16.32
C ALA A 158 14.69 -23.98 -16.60
#